data_4c5f008a5ca62bf32d1972bc60c5d5c6
#
_entry.id   4c5f008a5ca62bf32d1972bc60c5d5c6
#
_cell.length_a   1.000
_cell.length_b   1.000
_cell.length_c   1.000
_cell.angle_alpha   90.00
_cell.angle_beta   90.00
_cell.angle_gamma   90.00
#
_symmetry.space_group_name_H-M   'P 1'
#
loop_
_entity.id
_entity.type
_entity.pdbx_description
1 polymer ?
#
loop_
_entity_poly.entity_id
_entity_poly.type
_entity_poly.pdbx_seq_one_letter_code
_entity_poly.pdbx_strand_id
1 'polypeptide(L)'
;MSLDNYDKDKFVVLVCAGPSARFVKKTDEYYTAGVNVTPNLIEETDFWVVNDGCYLVDLSDEKLLKINNIALPQFPHTVNGVDYRPTVGLDYLAITKYLPSNIKIHPFNIHTAPKFNMPYNTDLPYFDVRSSSESCFKWLLHKGFTKFISLGHDPSGGYHSSQYSRPTKEGGRVMITAPIDNPRYHIVHQRMRSVIKEAGASWIRAVLPPDSSFDEEMFNKIKDHALDETGYAEVTL
;
A
#
# COMPACT_ATOMS: atom_id res chain seq x y z
N MET A 1 -8.57 16.31 6.05
CA MET A 1 -7.60 17.29 5.50
C MET A 1 -7.56 17.10 4.00
N SER A 2 -7.50 18.16 3.15
CA SER A 2 -7.30 17.99 1.70
C SER A 2 -5.90 17.44 1.45
N LEU A 3 -5.70 16.65 0.37
CA LEU A 3 -4.35 16.19 -0.03
C LEU A 3 -3.41 17.36 -0.35
N ASP A 4 -3.96 18.52 -0.70
CA ASP A 4 -3.20 19.75 -0.96
C ASP A 4 -2.54 20.32 0.31
N ASN A 5 -3.01 19.91 1.49
CA ASN A 5 -2.46 20.36 2.78
C ASN A 5 -1.27 19.50 3.26
N TYR A 6 -0.94 18.41 2.54
CA TYR A 6 0.23 17.59 2.85
C TYR A 6 1.49 18.19 2.20
N ASP A 7 2.55 18.29 2.98
CA ASP A 7 3.88 18.67 2.49
C ASP A 7 4.43 17.56 1.57
N LYS A 8 4.62 17.86 0.29
CA LYS A 8 5.05 16.89 -0.73
C LYS A 8 6.55 16.59 -0.66
N ASP A 9 7.32 17.43 0.02
CA ASP A 9 8.75 17.23 0.23
C ASP A 9 9.05 16.31 1.43
N LYS A 10 8.03 15.98 2.22
CA LYS A 10 8.13 15.06 3.36
C LYS A 10 8.17 13.60 2.88
N PHE A 11 8.91 12.78 3.60
CA PHE A 11 8.92 11.34 3.34
C PHE A 11 7.56 10.69 3.59
N VAL A 12 7.24 9.67 2.80
CA VAL A 12 6.16 8.73 3.08
C VAL A 12 6.78 7.38 3.46
N VAL A 13 6.51 6.92 4.67
CA VAL A 13 6.88 5.57 5.14
C VAL A 13 5.78 4.60 4.75
N LEU A 14 6.09 3.73 3.78
CA LEU A 14 5.17 2.77 3.20
C LEU A 14 5.37 1.40 3.84
N VAL A 15 4.32 0.85 4.44
CA VAL A 15 4.31 -0.51 4.99
C VAL A 15 3.67 -1.45 3.98
N CYS A 16 4.47 -2.35 3.44
CA CYS A 16 4.07 -3.47 2.59
C CYS A 16 3.94 -4.76 3.42
N ALA A 17 3.40 -5.82 2.83
CA ALA A 17 3.06 -7.03 3.55
C ALA A 17 4.17 -8.10 3.62
N GLY A 18 5.38 -7.80 3.15
CA GLY A 18 6.49 -8.75 3.14
C GLY A 18 7.11 -9.01 4.52
N PRO A 19 8.00 -10.00 4.63
CA PRO A 19 8.59 -10.45 5.91
C PRO A 19 9.34 -9.35 6.68
N SER A 20 9.91 -8.37 5.99
CA SER A 20 10.61 -7.24 6.62
C SER A 20 9.67 -6.11 7.09
N ALA A 21 8.35 -6.28 7.00
CA ALA A 21 7.40 -5.32 7.57
C ALA A 21 7.58 -5.20 9.09
N ARG A 22 7.45 -3.99 9.59
CA ARG A 22 7.58 -3.67 11.02
C ARG A 22 6.48 -2.72 11.46
N PHE A 23 6.25 -2.64 12.75
CA PHE A 23 5.34 -1.65 13.33
C PHE A 23 5.91 -0.23 13.14
N VAL A 24 5.06 0.70 12.68
CA VAL A 24 5.42 2.09 12.41
C VAL A 24 4.70 3.00 13.39
N LYS A 25 5.47 3.76 14.16
CA LYS A 25 4.96 4.80 15.04
C LYS A 25 4.67 6.07 14.27
N LYS A 26 3.69 6.84 14.74
CA LYS A 26 3.39 8.16 14.18
C LYS A 26 4.39 9.20 14.70
N THR A 27 4.87 10.05 13.80
CA THR A 27 5.67 11.24 14.13
C THR A 27 5.28 12.39 13.19
N ASP A 28 5.81 13.59 13.47
CA ASP A 28 5.65 14.72 12.57
C ASP A 28 6.71 14.75 11.45
N GLU A 29 7.70 13.85 11.46
CA GLU A 29 8.81 13.83 10.49
C GLU A 29 8.44 13.19 9.16
N TYR A 30 7.47 12.28 9.13
CA TYR A 30 7.04 11.57 7.93
C TYR A 30 5.53 11.31 7.95
N TYR A 31 5.00 11.03 6.76
CA TYR A 31 3.66 10.46 6.60
C TYR A 31 3.71 8.95 6.53
N THR A 32 2.62 8.31 6.89
CA THR A 32 2.49 6.84 6.90
C THR A 32 1.55 6.37 5.81
N ALA A 33 1.94 5.31 5.11
CA ALA A 33 1.08 4.66 4.12
C ALA A 33 1.03 3.15 4.34
N GLY A 34 -0.15 2.56 4.19
CA GLY A 34 -0.35 1.12 4.26
C GLY A 34 -1.01 0.55 3.02
N VAL A 35 -0.76 -0.73 2.72
CA VAL A 35 -1.42 -1.47 1.64
C VAL A 35 -2.22 -2.63 2.19
N ASN A 36 -3.45 -2.81 1.72
CA ASN A 36 -4.34 -3.91 2.13
C ASN A 36 -4.43 -4.01 3.67
N VAL A 37 -3.92 -5.08 4.29
CA VAL A 37 -4.01 -5.34 5.73
C VAL A 37 -2.97 -4.58 6.59
N THR A 38 -1.98 -3.94 5.98
CA THR A 38 -0.84 -3.37 6.70
C THR A 38 -1.13 -2.15 7.59
N PRO A 39 -2.29 -1.45 7.53
CA PRO A 39 -2.64 -0.48 8.56
C PRO A 39 -2.62 -1.05 9.99
N ASN A 40 -2.77 -2.37 10.15
CA ASN A 40 -2.60 -3.03 11.44
C ASN A 40 -1.18 -2.88 12.04
N LEU A 41 -0.18 -2.63 11.19
CA LEU A 41 1.22 -2.39 11.56
C LEU A 41 1.56 -0.90 11.70
N ILE A 42 0.59 0.00 11.59
CA ILE A 42 0.80 1.45 11.63
C ILE A 42 -0.03 2.03 12.79
N GLU A 43 0.56 2.89 13.58
CA GLU A 43 -0.14 3.52 14.71
C GLU A 43 -1.28 4.41 14.24
N GLU A 44 -1.01 5.34 13.31
CA GLU A 44 -1.97 6.17 12.59
C GLU A 44 -1.61 6.19 11.10
N THR A 45 -2.59 5.99 10.22
CA THR A 45 -2.38 5.84 8.78
C THR A 45 -2.84 7.09 8.03
N ASP A 46 -1.90 7.84 7.45
CA ASP A 46 -2.24 8.99 6.61
C ASP A 46 -2.86 8.55 5.28
N PHE A 47 -2.32 7.48 4.69
CA PHE A 47 -2.78 6.94 3.40
C PHE A 47 -2.94 5.43 3.45
N TRP A 48 -4.10 4.95 3.08
CA TRP A 48 -4.36 3.52 2.92
C TRP A 48 -4.72 3.19 1.48
N VAL A 49 -3.94 2.34 0.81
CA VAL A 49 -4.23 1.90 -0.54
C VAL A 49 -4.72 0.45 -0.54
N VAL A 50 -5.93 0.26 -1.04
CA VAL A 50 -6.65 -1.02 -0.99
C VAL A 50 -7.01 -1.47 -2.39
N ASN A 51 -6.37 -2.50 -2.91
CA ASN A 51 -6.75 -3.07 -4.21
C ASN A 51 -7.84 -4.13 -4.10
N ASP A 52 -7.91 -4.81 -2.97
CA ASP A 52 -8.85 -5.90 -2.72
C ASP A 52 -9.89 -5.47 -1.71
N GLY A 53 -11.13 -5.35 -2.11
CA GLY A 53 -12.23 -4.83 -1.29
C GLY A 53 -12.49 -5.59 0.01
N CYS A 54 -12.06 -6.87 0.11
CA CYS A 54 -12.17 -7.65 1.34
C CYS A 54 -11.43 -7.04 2.54
N TYR A 55 -10.34 -6.30 2.30
CA TYR A 55 -9.58 -5.68 3.39
C TYR A 55 -10.27 -4.47 4.01
N LEU A 56 -11.26 -3.88 3.34
CA LEU A 56 -12.08 -2.80 3.91
C LEU A 56 -12.91 -3.25 5.11
N VAL A 57 -13.25 -4.54 5.15
CA VAL A 57 -14.04 -5.15 6.25
C VAL A 57 -13.17 -5.91 7.26
N ASP A 58 -11.87 -5.99 7.01
CA ASP A 58 -10.93 -6.74 7.85
C ASP A 58 -10.29 -5.88 8.95
N LEU A 59 -10.38 -4.56 8.85
CA LEU A 59 -9.88 -3.66 9.89
C LEU A 59 -10.95 -3.47 10.97
N SER A 60 -10.50 -3.38 12.22
CA SER A 60 -11.37 -3.00 13.33
C SER A 60 -11.81 -1.55 13.20
N ASP A 61 -12.97 -1.20 13.78
CA ASP A 61 -13.47 0.18 13.82
C ASP A 61 -12.46 1.13 14.44
N GLU A 62 -11.73 0.70 15.48
CA GLU A 62 -10.66 1.48 16.10
C GLU A 62 -9.54 1.84 15.11
N LYS A 63 -9.14 0.89 14.26
CA LYS A 63 -8.13 1.15 13.21
C LYS A 63 -8.68 2.03 12.11
N LEU A 64 -9.92 1.83 11.68
CA LEU A 64 -10.55 2.69 10.67
C LEU A 64 -10.62 4.14 11.10
N LEU A 65 -10.88 4.43 12.38
CA LEU A 65 -10.89 5.80 12.91
C LEU A 65 -9.51 6.48 12.88
N LYS A 66 -8.42 5.72 12.77
CA LYS A 66 -7.03 6.22 12.67
C LYS A 66 -6.53 6.36 11.24
N ILE A 67 -7.42 6.25 10.24
CA ILE A 67 -7.09 6.39 8.83
C ILE A 67 -7.65 7.71 8.29
N ASN A 68 -6.81 8.52 7.66
CA ASN A 68 -7.20 9.81 7.13
C ASN A 68 -7.69 9.74 5.67
N ASN A 69 -6.98 8.98 4.83
CA ASN A 69 -7.27 8.89 3.40
C ASN A 69 -7.24 7.44 2.93
N ILE A 70 -8.22 7.04 2.13
CA ILE A 70 -8.25 5.75 1.44
C ILE A 70 -8.19 5.97 -0.06
N ALA A 71 -7.25 5.32 -0.72
CA ALA A 71 -7.22 5.19 -2.17
C ALA A 71 -7.58 3.76 -2.57
N LEU A 72 -8.53 3.61 -3.48
CA LEU A 72 -8.98 2.31 -3.95
C LEU A 72 -9.42 2.35 -5.42
N PRO A 73 -9.27 1.23 -6.15
CA PRO A 73 -9.78 1.17 -7.52
C PRO A 73 -11.30 1.30 -7.53
N GLN A 74 -11.83 1.95 -8.56
CA GLN A 74 -13.28 2.03 -8.77
C GLN A 74 -13.92 0.63 -8.74
N PHE A 75 -13.23 -0.36 -9.32
CA PHE A 75 -13.62 -1.77 -9.25
C PHE A 75 -12.50 -2.58 -8.59
N PRO A 76 -12.56 -2.82 -7.28
CA PRO A 76 -11.59 -3.65 -6.55
C PRO A 76 -11.54 -5.08 -7.10
N HIS A 77 -10.40 -5.75 -6.93
CA HIS A 77 -10.19 -7.10 -7.46
C HIS A 77 -11.17 -8.12 -6.88
N THR A 78 -11.48 -8.05 -5.59
CA THR A 78 -12.41 -8.96 -4.93
C THR A 78 -13.14 -8.26 -3.80
N VAL A 79 -14.35 -8.73 -3.50
CA VAL A 79 -15.08 -8.36 -2.28
C VAL A 79 -14.88 -9.43 -1.20
N ASN A 80 -14.69 -10.69 -1.60
CA ASN A 80 -14.67 -11.86 -0.69
C ASN A 80 -13.30 -12.52 -0.57
N GLY A 81 -12.24 -12.00 -1.20
CA GLY A 81 -10.91 -12.61 -1.16
C GLY A 81 -10.74 -13.94 -1.90
N VAL A 82 -11.79 -14.49 -2.49
CA VAL A 82 -11.79 -15.84 -3.06
C VAL A 82 -11.64 -15.86 -4.57
N ASP A 83 -12.14 -14.83 -5.26
CA ASP A 83 -12.03 -14.70 -6.71
C ASP A 83 -11.34 -13.39 -7.07
N TYR A 84 -10.27 -13.45 -7.84
CA TYR A 84 -9.62 -12.28 -8.44
C TYR A 84 -10.49 -11.66 -9.56
N ARG A 85 -11.76 -11.95 -9.58
CA ARG A 85 -12.70 -11.33 -10.50
C ARG A 85 -13.33 -10.14 -9.83
N PRO A 86 -13.44 -8.99 -10.53
CA PRO A 86 -14.24 -7.90 -10.03
C PRO A 86 -15.65 -8.42 -9.76
N THR A 87 -16.18 -8.12 -8.62
CA THR A 87 -17.58 -8.46 -8.35
C THR A 87 -18.41 -7.54 -9.23
N VAL A 88 -19.02 -8.12 -10.27
CA VAL A 88 -19.85 -7.38 -11.22
C VAL A 88 -20.89 -6.59 -10.45
N GLY A 89 -20.88 -5.26 -10.62
CA GLY A 89 -21.84 -4.35 -9.99
C GLY A 89 -21.43 -3.78 -8.63
N LEU A 90 -20.25 -4.11 -8.08
CA LEU A 90 -19.72 -3.45 -6.89
C LEU A 90 -18.71 -2.38 -7.28
N ASP A 91 -19.23 -1.20 -7.48
CA ASP A 91 -18.48 0.05 -7.44
C ASP A 91 -17.95 0.30 -6.02
N TYR A 92 -16.81 1.00 -5.92
CA TYR A 92 -16.25 1.41 -4.63
C TYR A 92 -17.27 2.17 -3.77
N LEU A 93 -18.21 2.91 -4.37
CA LEU A 93 -19.27 3.63 -3.67
C LEU A 93 -20.17 2.71 -2.84
N ALA A 94 -20.41 1.47 -3.30
CA ALA A 94 -21.19 0.50 -2.55
C ALA A 94 -20.43 -0.03 -1.32
N ILE A 95 -19.11 -0.02 -1.37
CA ILE A 95 -18.24 -0.51 -0.29
C ILE A 95 -18.00 0.60 0.74
N THR A 96 -17.76 1.81 0.26
CA THR A 96 -17.33 2.94 1.11
C THR A 96 -18.42 3.51 2.01
N LYS A 97 -19.69 3.21 1.75
CA LYS A 97 -20.81 3.60 2.63
C LYS A 97 -20.70 3.07 4.06
N TYR A 98 -19.88 2.04 4.27
CA TYR A 98 -19.61 1.46 5.60
C TYR A 98 -18.41 2.07 6.30
N LEU A 99 -17.68 2.95 5.64
CA LEU A 99 -16.51 3.61 6.22
C LEU A 99 -16.92 4.82 7.06
N PRO A 100 -16.15 5.16 8.11
CA PRO A 100 -16.36 6.39 8.87
C PRO A 100 -16.35 7.63 7.98
N SER A 101 -17.24 8.59 8.25
CA SER A 101 -17.42 9.79 7.41
C SER A 101 -16.22 10.74 7.40
N ASN A 102 -15.31 10.63 8.35
CA ASN A 102 -14.07 11.42 8.39
C ASN A 102 -13.02 10.95 7.39
N ILE A 103 -13.14 9.73 6.85
CA ILE A 103 -12.20 9.18 5.89
C ILE A 103 -12.46 9.76 4.51
N LYS A 104 -11.40 10.27 3.88
CA LYS A 104 -11.47 10.74 2.49
C LYS A 104 -11.16 9.62 1.52
N ILE A 105 -11.99 9.52 0.49
CA ILE A 105 -11.91 8.46 -0.52
C ILE A 105 -11.35 9.04 -1.81
N HIS A 106 -10.33 8.36 -2.35
CA HIS A 106 -9.63 8.74 -3.58
C HIS A 106 -9.70 7.59 -4.58
N PRO A 107 -10.70 7.56 -5.47
CA PRO A 107 -10.83 6.50 -6.47
C PRO A 107 -9.77 6.62 -7.56
N PHE A 108 -9.38 5.47 -8.11
CA PHE A 108 -8.53 5.37 -9.30
C PHE A 108 -8.94 4.16 -10.13
N ASN A 109 -8.39 4.01 -11.34
CA ASN A 109 -8.61 2.86 -12.20
C ASN A 109 -7.37 1.97 -12.27
N ILE A 110 -7.60 0.67 -12.40
CA ILE A 110 -6.58 -0.34 -12.71
C ILE A 110 -7.08 -1.24 -13.84
N HIS A 111 -6.25 -2.15 -14.30
CA HIS A 111 -6.55 -3.08 -15.41
C HIS A 111 -7.83 -3.91 -15.25
N THR A 112 -8.44 -3.95 -14.08
CA THR A 112 -9.63 -4.74 -13.80
C THR A 112 -10.83 -4.29 -14.64
N ALA A 113 -11.11 -2.98 -14.67
CA ALA A 113 -12.27 -2.45 -15.38
C ALA A 113 -12.21 -2.72 -16.90
N PRO A 114 -11.15 -2.35 -17.65
CA PRO A 114 -11.06 -2.64 -19.06
C PRO A 114 -10.98 -4.14 -19.36
N LYS A 115 -10.30 -4.93 -18.54
CA LYS A 115 -10.18 -6.38 -18.74
C LYS A 115 -11.54 -7.10 -18.73
N PHE A 116 -12.49 -6.60 -17.95
CA PHE A 116 -13.82 -7.21 -17.80
C PHE A 116 -14.94 -6.39 -18.46
N ASN A 117 -14.58 -5.43 -19.34
CA ASN A 117 -15.53 -4.53 -20.03
C ASN A 117 -16.52 -3.84 -19.07
N MET A 118 -16.05 -3.45 -17.90
CA MET A 118 -16.88 -2.74 -16.94
C MET A 118 -16.97 -1.24 -17.30
N PRO A 119 -18.15 -0.62 -17.18
CA PRO A 119 -18.27 0.82 -17.35
C PRO A 119 -17.55 1.53 -16.21
N TYR A 120 -16.44 2.20 -16.50
CA TYR A 120 -15.65 2.91 -15.50
C TYR A 120 -15.49 4.40 -15.87
N ASN A 121 -15.28 5.21 -14.85
CA ASN A 121 -15.06 6.64 -15.04
C ASN A 121 -13.65 6.88 -15.61
N THR A 122 -13.58 7.35 -16.85
CA THR A 122 -12.33 7.63 -17.56
C THR A 122 -11.60 8.88 -17.06
N ASP A 123 -12.27 9.74 -16.26
CA ASP A 123 -11.64 10.92 -15.65
C ASP A 123 -10.76 10.56 -14.43
N LEU A 124 -10.93 9.35 -13.90
CA LEU A 124 -10.07 8.86 -12.82
C LEU A 124 -8.71 8.43 -13.35
N PRO A 125 -7.62 8.65 -12.58
CA PRO A 125 -6.29 8.21 -12.98
C PRO A 125 -6.25 6.70 -13.17
N TYR A 126 -5.59 6.25 -14.22
CA TYR A 126 -5.39 4.83 -14.52
C TYR A 126 -3.95 4.40 -14.18
N PHE A 127 -3.81 3.32 -13.43
CA PHE A 127 -2.51 2.72 -13.09
C PHE A 127 -2.41 1.29 -13.61
N ASP A 128 -1.43 1.02 -14.49
CA ASP A 128 -1.02 -0.35 -14.82
C ASP A 128 -0.18 -0.90 -13.67
N VAL A 129 -0.75 -1.83 -12.91
CA VAL A 129 -0.16 -2.35 -11.67
C VAL A 129 -0.17 -3.87 -11.62
N ARG A 130 0.81 -4.45 -10.94
CA ARG A 130 0.97 -5.89 -10.72
C ARG A 130 0.82 -6.29 -9.24
N SER A 131 0.84 -5.30 -8.33
CA SER A 131 0.71 -5.50 -6.90
C SER A 131 0.07 -4.30 -6.22
N SER A 132 -0.40 -4.48 -4.99
CA SER A 132 -0.96 -3.39 -4.18
C SER A 132 0.11 -2.39 -3.75
N SER A 133 1.35 -2.83 -3.53
CA SER A 133 2.47 -1.91 -3.27
C SER A 133 2.75 -1.00 -4.46
N GLU A 134 2.75 -1.55 -5.68
CA GLU A 134 2.90 -0.76 -6.92
C GLU A 134 1.77 0.26 -7.08
N SER A 135 0.52 -0.11 -6.74
CA SER A 135 -0.60 0.83 -6.72
C SER A 135 -0.34 1.98 -5.75
N CYS A 136 0.16 1.68 -4.56
CA CYS A 136 0.43 2.68 -3.54
C CYS A 136 1.50 3.68 -4.00
N PHE A 137 2.64 3.20 -4.48
CA PHE A 137 3.69 4.07 -5.02
C PHE A 137 3.18 4.96 -6.15
N LYS A 138 2.50 4.38 -7.16
CA LYS A 138 1.99 5.13 -8.31
C LYS A 138 0.93 6.16 -7.91
N TRP A 139 0.05 5.80 -6.97
CA TRP A 139 -0.94 6.73 -6.46
C TRP A 139 -0.29 7.89 -5.69
N LEU A 140 0.67 7.61 -4.82
CA LEU A 140 1.40 8.64 -4.07
C LEU A 140 2.21 9.56 -4.99
N LEU A 141 2.91 9.00 -6.00
CA LEU A 141 3.59 9.79 -7.04
C LEU A 141 2.61 10.68 -7.81
N HIS A 142 1.45 10.16 -8.21
CA HIS A 142 0.39 10.93 -8.85
C HIS A 142 -0.12 12.06 -7.95
N LYS A 143 -0.05 11.92 -6.64
CA LYS A 143 -0.39 12.97 -5.66
C LYS A 143 0.77 13.91 -5.35
N GLY A 144 1.91 13.76 -6.02
CA GLY A 144 3.07 14.65 -5.94
C GLY A 144 4.09 14.31 -4.86
N PHE A 145 3.95 13.19 -4.15
CA PHE A 145 4.97 12.72 -3.21
C PHE A 145 6.13 12.09 -3.98
N THR A 146 7.37 12.42 -3.59
CA THR A 146 8.57 11.97 -4.30
C THR A 146 9.63 11.32 -3.41
N LYS A 147 9.39 11.22 -2.10
CA LYS A 147 10.35 10.65 -1.13
C LYS A 147 9.71 9.50 -0.37
N PHE A 148 10.27 8.30 -0.51
CA PHE A 148 9.70 7.08 0.05
C PHE A 148 10.71 6.29 0.87
N ILE A 149 10.25 5.77 2.02
CA ILE A 149 10.90 4.67 2.74
C ILE A 149 9.89 3.52 2.77
N SER A 150 10.31 2.30 2.39
CA SER A 150 9.42 1.15 2.47
C SER A 150 9.93 0.07 3.41
N LEU A 151 8.99 -0.52 4.15
CA LEU A 151 9.16 -1.69 5.02
C LEU A 151 8.30 -2.83 4.47
N GLY A 152 8.82 -4.05 4.44
CA GLY A 152 8.08 -5.20 3.91
C GLY A 152 7.87 -5.20 2.39
N HIS A 153 8.66 -4.44 1.64
CA HIS A 153 8.70 -4.52 0.17
C HIS A 153 9.83 -5.45 -0.28
N ASP A 154 9.67 -6.73 0.01
CA ASP A 154 10.71 -7.74 -0.15
C ASP A 154 10.72 -8.30 -1.58
N PRO A 155 11.85 -8.23 -2.32
CA PRO A 155 11.94 -8.70 -3.70
C PRO A 155 11.88 -10.23 -3.82
N SER A 156 12.22 -10.96 -2.77
CA SER A 156 12.20 -12.43 -2.74
C SER A 156 10.84 -13.05 -2.42
N GLY A 157 9.83 -12.24 -2.09
CA GLY A 157 8.49 -12.72 -1.76
C GLY A 157 8.32 -13.20 -0.31
N GLY A 158 7.16 -13.74 -0.02
CA GLY A 158 6.70 -14.05 1.32
C GLY A 158 5.80 -12.95 1.89
N TYR A 159 5.12 -13.27 3.00
CA TYR A 159 4.31 -12.31 3.75
C TYR A 159 4.78 -12.28 5.20
N HIS A 160 4.59 -11.15 5.85
CA HIS A 160 4.73 -11.04 7.30
C HIS A 160 3.78 -12.05 7.96
N SER A 161 4.34 -13.04 8.62
CA SER A 161 3.69 -14.34 8.91
C SER A 161 2.46 -14.27 9.79
N SER A 162 2.37 -13.28 10.67
CA SER A 162 1.34 -13.27 11.71
C SER A 162 0.02 -12.60 11.34
N GLN A 163 -0.07 -11.93 10.18
CA GLN A 163 -1.18 -11.02 9.93
C GLN A 163 -1.84 -11.12 8.55
N TYR A 164 -1.28 -11.89 7.63
CA TYR A 164 -1.84 -11.98 6.29
C TYR A 164 -2.78 -13.18 6.16
N SER A 165 -4.02 -12.98 6.54
CA SER A 165 -5.09 -13.96 6.29
C SER A 165 -6.20 -13.33 5.45
N ARG A 166 -6.89 -14.13 4.68
CA ARG A 166 -8.08 -13.70 3.92
C ARG A 166 -9.30 -14.52 4.29
N PRO A 167 -10.51 -13.94 4.20
CA PRO A 167 -11.74 -14.70 4.41
C PRO A 167 -11.91 -15.79 3.34
N THR A 168 -12.52 -16.88 3.71
CA THR A 168 -12.94 -17.96 2.80
C THR A 168 -14.45 -17.85 2.48
N LYS A 169 -14.92 -18.58 1.46
CA LYS A 169 -16.34 -18.66 1.12
C LYS A 169 -17.18 -19.23 2.25
N GLU A 170 -16.61 -20.10 3.05
CA GLU A 170 -17.26 -20.78 4.16
C GLU A 170 -17.27 -19.94 5.45
N GLY A 171 -16.85 -18.67 5.38
CA GLY A 171 -16.82 -17.75 6.52
C GLY A 171 -15.63 -17.94 7.47
N GLY A 172 -14.68 -18.81 7.12
CA GLY A 172 -13.40 -18.96 7.82
C GLY A 172 -12.34 -17.97 7.35
N ARG A 173 -11.11 -18.14 7.84
CA ARG A 173 -9.93 -17.39 7.38
C ARG A 173 -8.81 -18.36 7.00
N VAL A 174 -8.13 -18.06 5.91
CA VAL A 174 -6.96 -18.81 5.44
C VAL A 174 -5.73 -17.91 5.52
N MET A 175 -4.67 -18.41 6.17
CA MET A 175 -3.37 -17.75 6.13
C MET A 175 -2.82 -17.81 4.70
N ILE A 176 -2.43 -16.66 4.17
CA ILE A 176 -1.82 -16.58 2.85
C ILE A 176 -0.31 -16.73 3.04
N THR A 177 0.20 -17.89 2.62
CA THR A 177 1.64 -18.12 2.50
C THR A 177 2.02 -17.88 1.04
N ALA A 178 2.76 -16.81 0.75
CA ALA A 178 3.37 -16.67 -0.55
C ALA A 178 4.66 -17.52 -0.62
N PRO A 179 4.94 -18.16 -1.77
CA PRO A 179 6.22 -18.81 -1.97
C PRO A 179 7.38 -17.83 -1.78
N ILE A 180 8.42 -18.24 -1.06
CA ILE A 180 9.59 -17.40 -0.76
C ILE A 180 10.27 -16.95 -2.07
N ASP A 181 10.29 -17.81 -3.10
CA ASP A 181 10.96 -17.57 -4.40
C ASP A 181 9.95 -17.31 -5.52
N ASN A 182 9.02 -16.38 -5.34
CA ASN A 182 8.10 -16.04 -6.41
C ASN A 182 8.73 -14.98 -7.36
N PRO A 183 9.05 -15.33 -8.63
CA PRO A 183 9.65 -14.40 -9.60
C PRO A 183 8.86 -13.11 -9.81
N ARG A 184 7.56 -13.13 -9.52
CA ARG A 184 6.68 -11.97 -9.63
C ARG A 184 7.14 -10.81 -8.73
N TYR A 185 7.68 -11.09 -7.54
CA TYR A 185 8.11 -10.03 -6.62
C TYR A 185 9.37 -9.32 -7.13
N HIS A 186 10.32 -10.07 -7.73
CA HIS A 186 11.46 -9.46 -8.40
C HIS A 186 11.05 -8.54 -9.56
N ILE A 187 10.09 -8.99 -10.38
CA ILE A 187 9.54 -8.17 -11.47
C ILE A 187 8.89 -6.89 -10.92
N VAL A 188 8.06 -7.00 -9.89
CA VAL A 188 7.41 -5.83 -9.28
C VAL A 188 8.44 -4.86 -8.71
N HIS A 189 9.45 -5.36 -8.02
CA HIS A 189 10.52 -4.54 -7.46
C HIS A 189 11.29 -3.79 -8.56
N GLN A 190 11.67 -4.47 -9.64
CA GLN A 190 12.35 -3.85 -10.79
C GLN A 190 11.46 -2.78 -11.46
N ARG A 191 10.17 -3.07 -11.67
CA ARG A 191 9.21 -2.10 -12.21
C ARG A 191 9.11 -0.85 -11.33
N MET A 192 9.11 -1.04 -10.01
CA MET A 192 9.07 0.10 -9.08
C MET A 192 10.32 0.95 -9.16
N ARG A 193 11.51 0.36 -9.27
CA ARG A 193 12.76 1.13 -9.51
C ARG A 193 12.67 1.98 -10.78
N SER A 194 12.14 1.42 -11.88
CA SER A 194 11.94 2.17 -13.11
C SER A 194 10.97 3.34 -12.91
N VAL A 195 9.84 3.11 -12.25
CA VAL A 195 8.83 4.15 -11.97
C VAL A 195 9.41 5.27 -11.10
N ILE A 196 10.19 4.94 -10.08
CA ILE A 196 10.86 5.91 -9.20
C ILE A 196 11.86 6.76 -10.00
N LYS A 197 12.71 6.12 -10.82
CA LYS A 197 13.67 6.80 -11.68
C LYS A 197 12.98 7.75 -12.66
N GLU A 198 11.97 7.29 -13.38
CA GLU A 198 11.21 8.08 -14.36
C GLU A 198 10.52 9.29 -13.72
N ALA A 199 10.05 9.14 -12.47
CA ALA A 199 9.43 10.22 -11.70
C ALA A 199 10.43 11.19 -11.06
N GLY A 200 11.75 10.95 -11.14
CA GLY A 200 12.76 11.73 -10.42
C GLY A 200 12.58 11.66 -8.90
N ALA A 201 12.02 10.56 -8.40
CA ALA A 201 11.72 10.36 -6.99
C ALA A 201 12.84 9.57 -6.29
N SER A 202 12.78 9.47 -4.98
CA SER A 202 13.69 8.69 -4.14
C SER A 202 12.96 7.57 -3.40
N TRP A 203 13.60 6.40 -3.30
CA TRP A 203 13.07 5.26 -2.60
C TRP A 203 14.15 4.52 -1.81
N ILE A 204 14.01 4.48 -0.50
CA ILE A 204 14.84 3.69 0.41
C ILE A 204 14.03 2.48 0.88
N ARG A 205 14.51 1.28 0.57
CA ARG A 205 13.98 0.05 1.14
C ARG A 205 14.73 -0.22 2.44
N ALA A 206 14.01 -0.26 3.57
CA ALA A 206 14.62 -0.53 4.86
C ALA A 206 14.27 -1.93 5.37
N VAL A 207 15.28 -2.66 5.79
CA VAL A 207 15.19 -3.95 6.48
C VAL A 207 15.68 -3.75 7.91
N LEU A 208 14.73 -3.81 8.84
CA LEU A 208 15.00 -3.60 10.27
C LEU A 208 15.19 -4.93 11.00
N PRO A 209 15.89 -4.94 12.14
CA PRO A 209 16.01 -6.11 12.98
C PRO A 209 14.63 -6.69 13.36
N PRO A 210 14.52 -7.99 13.59
CA PRO A 210 13.33 -8.59 14.20
C PRO A 210 13.01 -7.86 15.52
N ASP A 211 11.72 -7.78 15.86
CA ASP A 211 11.22 -7.17 17.10
C ASP A 211 11.46 -5.65 17.27
N SER A 212 12.03 -4.98 16.25
CA SER A 212 12.15 -3.52 16.25
C SER A 212 10.87 -2.86 15.71
N SER A 213 10.68 -1.58 16.03
CA SER A 213 9.68 -0.71 15.38
C SER A 213 10.37 0.39 14.58
N PHE A 214 9.67 0.91 13.59
CA PHE A 214 10.09 2.10 12.86
C PHE A 214 9.55 3.34 13.57
N ASP A 215 10.42 4.18 14.05
CA ASP A 215 10.14 5.43 14.74
C ASP A 215 11.05 6.56 14.23
N GLU A 216 11.02 7.70 14.89
CA GLU A 216 11.81 8.87 14.50
C GLU A 216 13.34 8.61 14.59
N GLU A 217 13.80 7.80 15.55
CA GLU A 217 15.22 7.44 15.65
C GLU A 217 15.66 6.62 14.42
N MET A 218 14.85 5.61 14.05
CA MET A 218 15.13 4.80 12.86
C MET A 218 15.01 5.62 11.57
N PHE A 219 14.02 6.51 11.47
CA PHE A 219 13.89 7.42 10.36
C PHE A 219 15.14 8.28 10.16
N ASN A 220 15.66 8.89 11.24
CA ASN A 220 16.84 9.75 11.19
C ASN A 220 18.12 8.98 10.80
N LYS A 221 18.22 7.69 11.08
CA LYS A 221 19.33 6.84 10.62
C LYS A 221 19.30 6.53 9.12
N ILE A 222 18.11 6.60 8.51
CA ILE A 222 17.87 6.07 7.16
C ILE A 222 17.69 7.19 6.13
N LYS A 223 17.02 8.28 6.47
CA LYS A 223 16.53 9.31 5.55
C LYS A 223 17.59 9.93 4.63
N ASP A 224 18.83 10.04 5.12
CA ASP A 224 19.95 10.66 4.40
C ASP A 224 20.87 9.63 3.72
N HIS A 225 20.41 8.37 3.58
CA HIS A 225 21.20 7.32 2.96
C HIS A 225 21.45 7.62 1.47
N ALA A 226 22.66 7.36 1.01
CA ALA A 226 23.04 7.61 -0.39
C ALA A 226 22.24 6.73 -1.35
N LEU A 227 21.64 7.35 -2.37
CA LEU A 227 20.88 6.69 -3.40
C LEU A 227 21.78 6.32 -4.60
N ASP A 228 21.44 5.27 -5.30
CA ASP A 228 22.05 4.94 -6.59
C ASP A 228 21.51 5.86 -7.72
N GLU A 229 22.01 5.67 -8.92
CA GLU A 229 21.64 6.44 -10.13
C GLU A 229 20.15 6.29 -10.54
N THR A 230 19.44 5.36 -9.94
CA THR A 230 17.99 5.14 -10.14
C THR A 230 17.14 5.79 -9.06
N GLY A 231 17.74 6.49 -8.09
CA GLY A 231 17.04 7.06 -6.94
C GLY A 231 16.64 6.01 -5.90
N TYR A 232 17.33 4.86 -5.88
CA TYR A 232 17.04 3.75 -4.97
C TYR A 232 18.21 3.47 -4.02
N ALA A 233 17.89 3.06 -2.80
CA ALA A 233 18.83 2.45 -1.86
C ALA A 233 18.18 1.30 -1.10
N GLU A 234 19.00 0.38 -0.62
CA GLU A 234 18.63 -0.65 0.34
C GLU A 234 19.47 -0.47 1.61
N VAL A 235 18.79 -0.42 2.73
CA VAL A 235 19.41 -0.24 4.06
C VAL A 235 19.00 -1.39 4.95
N THR A 236 19.98 -2.09 5.49
CA THR A 236 19.82 -3.11 6.54
C THR A 236 20.45 -2.61 7.82
N LEU A 237 19.68 -2.54 8.90
CA LEU A 237 20.08 -2.09 10.22
C LEU A 237 20.17 -3.24 11.22
#